data_72d5830c6207aef6cdef1ebfbc6f28e9
#
_entry.id   72d5830c6207aef6cdef1ebfbc6f28e9
#
_cell.length_a   1.000
_cell.length_b   1.000
_cell.length_c   1.000
_cell.angle_alpha   90.00
_cell.angle_beta   90.00
_cell.angle_gamma   90.00
#
_symmetry.space_group_name_H-M   'P 1'
#
loop_
_entity.id
_entity.type
_entity.pdbx_description
1 polymer ?
#
loop_
_entity_poly.entity_id
_entity_poly.type
_entity_poly.pdbx_seq_one_letter_code
_entity_poly.pdbx_strand_id
1 'polypeptide(L)'
;MKPVIRPLLIFLVLNGVVSSCNAQQKREKICEVYSVSMNKICKEWDGQWQGMTVASDGNCYFGTSTHSSAHGAGFHKFDPETKVHTLLAEDMTVVLGEENTPSQQGKIHSPIVELDGWLYFTTHLSNYWPKGIADYTGAHAVGYEMKTGKFKDFGIIRPRYSTYSAINIDPVRKKLYVFVVPFLDELVEADGSHLYSVDIETGEMRDLGLVAEKRSAASKTFFIDHEGNCWFTLWKRNQHLDDDSKSGPYQPFYENDNGNLYCYRPSLDKIEVYHDVLPYGEYIDGTPVTEESYRKERAWTWSDVLPGSGNKKCLFTMGTWGGGDERLWVFDPSKNIESGEAFEPIAYIGSTFLHTALGGDRVYFVQYADLMDERTKGAEFERERDPDVVGYDESLHLRSVSITEGLDQKVVDHGKIVDHEGRACRFINSLAADDKGRVFMNGSFYVLSPKEATLQILFKSYPGEDI
;
A
#
# COMPACT_ATOMS: atom_id res chain seq x y z
N MET A 1 -89.78 44.32 -2.41
CA MET A 1 -88.56 44.67 -3.15
C MET A 1 -87.38 44.41 -2.27
N LYS A 2 -86.61 43.41 -2.60
CA LYS A 2 -85.33 43.05 -1.85
C LYS A 2 -84.17 43.55 -2.66
N PRO A 3 -83.17 44.19 -2.08
CA PRO A 3 -81.93 44.57 -2.78
C PRO A 3 -80.98 43.39 -2.94
N VAL A 4 -80.49 43.25 -4.15
CA VAL A 4 -79.44 42.26 -4.53
C VAL A 4 -78.11 42.87 -4.19
N ILE A 5 -77.38 42.22 -3.27
CA ILE A 5 -75.98 42.51 -2.95
C ILE A 5 -75.06 41.67 -3.90
N ARG A 6 -74.32 42.35 -4.74
CA ARG A 6 -73.24 41.71 -5.54
C ARG A 6 -72.01 41.67 -4.69
N PRO A 7 -71.31 40.53 -4.60
CA PRO A 7 -69.97 40.44 -3.96
C PRO A 7 -68.87 40.97 -4.91
N LEU A 8 -68.08 41.88 -4.37
CA LEU A 8 -66.85 42.40 -4.99
C LEU A 8 -65.75 41.36 -4.83
N LEU A 9 -65.32 40.82 -5.95
CA LEU A 9 -64.18 39.88 -5.95
C LEU A 9 -62.88 40.70 -5.95
N ILE A 10 -62.18 40.71 -4.81
CA ILE A 10 -60.85 41.31 -4.69
C ILE A 10 -59.84 40.23 -5.13
N PHE A 11 -59.18 40.43 -6.30
CA PHE A 11 -58.02 39.67 -6.71
C PHE A 11 -56.74 40.17 -5.96
N LEU A 12 -56.28 39.39 -4.97
CA LEU A 12 -54.96 39.54 -4.37
C LEU A 12 -54.01 38.91 -5.31
N VAL A 13 -53.20 39.70 -6.05
CA VAL A 13 -52.04 39.25 -6.78
C VAL A 13 -50.94 39.07 -5.78
N LEU A 14 -50.71 37.83 -5.32
CA LEU A 14 -49.52 37.43 -4.59
C LEU A 14 -48.38 37.35 -5.59
N ASN A 15 -47.56 38.38 -5.66
CA ASN A 15 -46.24 38.30 -6.26
C ASN A 15 -45.37 37.38 -5.42
N GLY A 16 -45.42 36.07 -5.68
CA GLY A 16 -44.49 35.12 -5.16
C GLY A 16 -43.12 35.37 -5.80
N VAL A 17 -42.22 35.98 -5.03
CA VAL A 17 -40.80 35.97 -5.35
C VAL A 17 -40.36 34.53 -5.23
N VAL A 18 -40.32 33.82 -6.35
CA VAL A 18 -39.63 32.53 -6.45
C VAL A 18 -38.14 32.87 -6.40
N SER A 19 -37.59 32.87 -5.19
CA SER A 19 -36.16 32.82 -4.98
C SER A 19 -35.70 31.46 -5.57
N SER A 20 -35.28 31.48 -6.81
CA SER A 20 -34.56 30.38 -7.39
C SER A 20 -33.22 30.27 -6.62
N CYS A 21 -33.22 29.44 -5.58
CA CYS A 21 -31.99 28.88 -5.06
C CYS A 21 -31.34 28.09 -6.22
N ASN A 22 -30.57 28.79 -7.04
CA ASN A 22 -29.52 28.15 -7.82
C ASN A 22 -28.49 27.63 -6.83
N ALA A 23 -28.80 26.53 -6.17
CA ALA A 23 -27.76 25.64 -5.68
C ALA A 23 -27.02 25.18 -6.94
N GLN A 24 -25.94 25.88 -7.29
CA GLN A 24 -24.94 25.36 -8.20
C GLN A 24 -24.55 24.03 -7.58
N GLN A 25 -25.11 22.94 -8.08
CA GLN A 25 -24.62 21.61 -7.80
C GLN A 25 -23.14 21.66 -8.22
N LYS A 26 -22.27 21.72 -7.23
CA LYS A 26 -20.82 21.67 -7.44
C LYS A 26 -20.62 20.36 -8.20
N ARG A 27 -20.35 20.44 -9.50
CA ARG A 27 -20.10 19.23 -10.30
C ARG A 27 -18.97 18.48 -9.59
N GLU A 28 -19.28 17.26 -9.21
CA GLU A 28 -18.31 16.36 -8.61
C GLU A 28 -17.09 16.30 -9.52
N LYS A 29 -15.91 16.50 -8.95
CA LYS A 29 -14.66 16.42 -9.69
C LYS A 29 -14.35 14.96 -9.96
N ILE A 30 -14.22 14.60 -11.23
CA ILE A 30 -14.01 13.23 -11.68
C ILE A 30 -12.56 13.08 -12.15
N CYS A 31 -11.94 12.02 -11.73
CA CYS A 31 -10.67 11.52 -12.19
C CYS A 31 -10.93 10.28 -13.04
N GLU A 32 -11.03 10.47 -14.35
CA GLU A 32 -11.35 9.39 -15.29
C GLU A 32 -10.14 8.53 -15.59
N VAL A 33 -10.32 7.20 -15.57
CA VAL A 33 -9.23 6.23 -15.62
C VAL A 33 -9.39 5.23 -16.77
N TYR A 34 -8.29 4.85 -17.40
CA TYR A 34 -8.26 3.76 -18.38
C TYR A 34 -8.05 2.42 -17.67
N SER A 35 -8.81 1.38 -18.01
CA SER A 35 -8.74 0.11 -17.31
C SER A 35 -8.41 -1.06 -18.24
N VAL A 36 -7.56 -1.97 -17.76
CA VAL A 36 -7.33 -3.30 -18.32
C VAL A 36 -7.71 -4.34 -17.29
N SER A 37 -8.55 -5.30 -17.64
CA SER A 37 -8.99 -6.33 -16.70
C SER A 37 -8.04 -7.52 -16.68
N MET A 38 -7.37 -7.76 -15.55
CA MET A 38 -6.49 -8.93 -15.38
C MET A 38 -7.26 -10.25 -15.40
N ASN A 39 -8.48 -10.28 -14.91
CA ASN A 39 -9.32 -11.48 -14.94
C ASN A 39 -9.72 -11.92 -16.35
N LYS A 40 -9.63 -11.03 -17.35
CA LYS A 40 -9.80 -11.41 -18.77
C LYS A 40 -8.58 -12.13 -19.31
N ILE A 41 -7.43 -11.97 -18.69
CA ILE A 41 -6.16 -12.59 -19.06
C ILE A 41 -6.01 -13.93 -18.34
N CYS A 42 -6.11 -13.95 -17.04
CA CYS A 42 -6.11 -15.16 -16.23
C CYS A 42 -7.15 -15.06 -15.11
N LYS A 43 -8.04 -16.06 -15.04
CA LYS A 43 -9.13 -16.08 -14.04
C LYS A 43 -8.65 -16.41 -12.64
N GLU A 44 -7.49 -17.04 -12.52
CA GLU A 44 -6.90 -17.44 -11.25
C GLU A 44 -6.34 -16.24 -10.47
N TRP A 45 -6.06 -15.13 -11.12
CA TRP A 45 -5.58 -13.94 -10.43
C TRP A 45 -6.74 -13.23 -9.75
N ASP A 46 -6.63 -13.16 -8.45
CA ASP A 46 -7.67 -12.65 -7.59
C ASP A 46 -7.28 -11.39 -6.82
N GLY A 47 -6.08 -10.87 -6.98
CA GLY A 47 -5.65 -9.63 -6.34
C GLY A 47 -4.30 -9.12 -6.79
N GLN A 48 -3.85 -8.11 -6.08
CA GLN A 48 -2.48 -7.63 -6.10
C GLN A 48 -2.22 -6.91 -4.78
N TRP A 49 -1.04 -7.12 -4.19
CA TRP A 49 -0.62 -6.45 -2.97
C TRP A 49 0.81 -5.97 -3.13
N GLN A 50 1.05 -4.67 -3.08
CA GLN A 50 2.32 -3.97 -3.13
C GLN A 50 3.17 -4.07 -4.39
N GLY A 51 3.30 -5.22 -5.01
CA GLY A 51 4.22 -5.46 -6.13
C GLY A 51 3.98 -4.56 -7.34
N MET A 52 4.34 -3.28 -7.23
CA MET A 52 4.21 -2.28 -8.29
C MET A 52 5.33 -1.24 -8.21
N THR A 53 5.86 -0.83 -9.36
CA THR A 53 6.81 0.27 -9.48
C THR A 53 6.72 0.92 -10.86
N VAL A 54 7.11 2.19 -10.96
CA VAL A 54 7.43 2.79 -12.25
C VAL A 54 8.93 2.79 -12.40
N ALA A 55 9.41 2.09 -13.42
CA ALA A 55 10.83 1.94 -13.66
C ALA A 55 11.43 3.11 -14.46
N SER A 56 12.76 3.18 -14.51
CA SER A 56 13.51 4.23 -15.21
C SER A 56 13.22 4.30 -16.72
N ASP A 57 12.70 3.24 -17.31
CA ASP A 57 12.24 3.20 -18.69
C ASP A 57 10.85 3.85 -18.91
N GLY A 58 10.23 4.33 -17.83
CA GLY A 58 8.93 5.01 -17.83
C GLY A 58 7.73 4.07 -17.86
N ASN A 59 7.95 2.75 -17.81
CA ASN A 59 6.90 1.75 -17.75
C ASN A 59 6.52 1.41 -16.31
N CYS A 60 5.27 1.06 -16.09
CA CYS A 60 4.83 0.48 -14.82
C CYS A 60 4.98 -1.04 -14.87
N TYR A 61 5.69 -1.59 -13.89
CA TYR A 61 5.84 -3.03 -13.68
C TYR A 61 5.06 -3.43 -12.43
N PHE A 62 4.36 -4.56 -12.51
CA PHE A 62 3.57 -5.01 -11.37
C PHE A 62 3.35 -6.53 -11.39
N GLY A 63 3.11 -7.08 -10.20
CA GLY A 63 2.73 -8.47 -10.01
C GLY A 63 1.22 -8.59 -9.78
N THR A 64 0.58 -9.60 -10.35
CA THR A 64 -0.72 -10.07 -9.91
C THR A 64 -0.57 -11.13 -8.84
N SER A 65 -1.64 -11.38 -8.10
CA SER A 65 -1.66 -12.33 -7.00
C SER A 65 -2.82 -13.29 -7.14
N THR A 66 -2.68 -14.47 -6.55
CA THR A 66 -3.71 -15.49 -6.51
C THR A 66 -3.72 -16.21 -5.17
N HIS A 67 -4.90 -16.71 -4.76
CA HIS A 67 -5.07 -17.68 -3.69
C HIS A 67 -5.28 -19.11 -4.22
N SER A 68 -5.11 -19.32 -5.52
CA SER A 68 -5.19 -20.64 -6.14
C SER A 68 -4.10 -21.58 -5.64
N SER A 69 -4.43 -22.85 -5.50
CA SER A 69 -3.45 -23.92 -5.26
C SER A 69 -2.87 -24.49 -6.55
N ALA A 70 -3.30 -23.99 -7.71
CA ALA A 70 -2.95 -24.52 -9.03
C ALA A 70 -2.24 -23.52 -9.93
N HIS A 71 -2.05 -22.28 -9.48
CA HIS A 71 -1.50 -21.20 -10.31
C HIS A 71 -0.68 -20.21 -9.46
N GLY A 72 0.40 -19.71 -10.03
CA GLY A 72 1.26 -18.70 -9.40
C GLY A 72 0.89 -17.26 -9.77
N ALA A 73 1.67 -16.34 -9.24
CA ALA A 73 1.58 -14.91 -9.55
C ALA A 73 1.93 -14.62 -11.02
N GLY A 74 1.26 -13.64 -11.61
CA GLY A 74 1.68 -13.07 -12.89
C GLY A 74 2.65 -11.90 -12.71
N PHE A 75 3.48 -11.64 -13.73
CA PHE A 75 4.33 -10.46 -13.79
C PHE A 75 4.08 -9.70 -15.09
N HIS A 76 3.91 -8.38 -14.99
CA HIS A 76 3.36 -7.56 -16.05
C HIS A 76 4.15 -6.27 -16.24
N LYS A 77 4.04 -5.73 -17.47
CA LYS A 77 4.47 -4.39 -17.84
C LYS A 77 3.32 -3.62 -18.48
N PHE A 78 3.21 -2.36 -18.14
CA PHE A 78 2.30 -1.43 -18.79
C PHE A 78 3.06 -0.19 -19.26
N ASP A 79 2.96 0.10 -20.56
CA ASP A 79 3.49 1.30 -21.19
C ASP A 79 2.41 2.39 -21.19
N PRO A 80 2.57 3.47 -20.42
CA PRO A 80 1.56 4.53 -20.35
C PRO A 80 1.49 5.41 -21.58
N GLU A 81 2.53 5.46 -22.41
CA GLU A 81 2.53 6.28 -23.63
C GLU A 81 1.71 5.60 -24.74
N THR A 82 1.93 4.31 -24.92
CA THR A 82 1.24 3.52 -25.96
C THR A 82 -0.04 2.86 -25.45
N LYS A 83 -0.23 2.84 -24.12
CA LYS A 83 -1.32 2.14 -23.45
C LYS A 83 -1.31 0.62 -23.68
N VAL A 84 -0.13 0.07 -23.89
CA VAL A 84 0.05 -1.34 -24.13
C VAL A 84 0.39 -2.07 -22.83
N HIS A 85 -0.43 -3.06 -22.51
CA HIS A 85 -0.15 -4.03 -21.48
C HIS A 85 0.59 -5.23 -22.08
N THR A 86 1.65 -5.68 -21.41
CA THR A 86 2.44 -6.86 -21.77
C THR A 86 2.49 -7.82 -20.60
N LEU A 87 2.13 -9.07 -20.84
CA LEU A 87 2.33 -10.17 -19.89
C LEU A 87 3.78 -10.65 -20.03
N LEU A 88 4.57 -10.53 -18.96
CA LEU A 88 5.98 -10.92 -18.94
C LEU A 88 6.16 -12.35 -18.40
N ALA A 89 5.36 -12.72 -17.41
CA ALA A 89 5.23 -14.10 -16.93
C ALA A 89 3.78 -14.36 -16.52
N GLU A 90 3.23 -15.46 -16.98
CA GLU A 90 1.87 -15.87 -16.62
C GLU A 90 1.84 -16.52 -15.23
N ASP A 91 2.88 -17.27 -14.88
CA ASP A 91 2.96 -18.03 -13.63
C ASP A 91 4.38 -18.04 -13.08
N MET A 92 4.59 -17.36 -11.97
CA MET A 92 5.91 -17.32 -11.31
C MET A 92 6.33 -18.67 -10.76
N THR A 93 5.40 -19.57 -10.42
CA THR A 93 5.77 -20.94 -10.00
C THR A 93 6.47 -21.71 -11.12
N VAL A 94 5.97 -21.53 -12.36
CA VAL A 94 6.59 -22.13 -13.55
C VAL A 94 7.94 -21.47 -13.86
N VAL A 95 8.01 -20.14 -13.78
CA VAL A 95 9.27 -19.40 -14.01
C VAL A 95 10.38 -19.86 -13.06
N LEU A 96 10.02 -20.24 -11.84
CA LEU A 96 10.96 -20.69 -10.80
C LEU A 96 11.17 -22.21 -10.78
N GLY A 97 10.55 -22.97 -11.70
CA GLY A 97 10.71 -24.41 -11.82
C GLY A 97 10.04 -25.21 -10.71
N GLU A 98 9.02 -24.63 -10.08
CA GLU A 98 8.28 -25.21 -8.96
C GLU A 98 6.86 -25.71 -9.34
N GLU A 99 6.55 -25.89 -10.60
CA GLU A 99 5.22 -26.30 -11.08
C GLU A 99 4.75 -27.66 -10.53
N ASN A 100 5.66 -28.46 -10.00
CA ASN A 100 5.35 -29.75 -9.40
C ASN A 100 5.27 -29.72 -7.86
N THR A 101 5.37 -28.52 -7.25
CA THR A 101 5.23 -28.36 -5.81
C THR A 101 3.76 -28.23 -5.42
N PRO A 102 3.36 -28.69 -4.22
CA PRO A 102 1.97 -28.60 -3.78
C PRO A 102 1.51 -27.17 -3.47
N SER A 103 2.42 -26.24 -3.24
CA SER A 103 2.13 -24.85 -2.92
C SER A 103 2.75 -23.93 -3.95
N GLN A 104 1.99 -22.94 -4.40
CA GLN A 104 2.37 -22.07 -5.49
C GLN A 104 3.04 -20.79 -5.00
N GLN A 105 3.95 -20.22 -5.82
CA GLN A 105 4.49 -18.87 -5.67
C GLN A 105 3.42 -17.86 -6.14
N GLY A 106 2.37 -17.70 -5.34
CA GLY A 106 1.11 -17.11 -5.77
C GLY A 106 1.05 -15.59 -5.68
N LYS A 107 2.04 -14.91 -5.10
CA LYS A 107 2.00 -13.46 -4.95
C LYS A 107 3.39 -12.85 -5.12
N ILE A 108 3.42 -11.63 -5.67
CA ILE A 108 4.53 -10.69 -5.53
C ILE A 108 4.08 -9.67 -4.48
N HIS A 109 4.38 -9.98 -3.22
CA HIS A 109 3.89 -9.25 -2.04
C HIS A 109 4.93 -8.28 -1.47
N SER A 110 6.03 -8.11 -2.17
CA SER A 110 7.06 -7.12 -1.87
C SER A 110 6.94 -5.92 -2.79
N PRO A 111 7.52 -4.77 -2.44
CA PRO A 111 7.88 -3.76 -3.43
C PRO A 111 8.67 -4.37 -4.58
N ILE A 112 8.66 -3.71 -5.73
CA ILE A 112 9.56 -3.98 -6.84
C ILE A 112 10.59 -2.86 -6.83
N VAL A 113 11.86 -3.19 -6.67
CA VAL A 113 12.95 -2.20 -6.59
C VAL A 113 13.86 -2.30 -7.80
N GLU A 114 14.28 -1.15 -8.32
CA GLU A 114 15.13 -1.08 -9.52
C GLU A 114 16.58 -0.78 -9.15
N LEU A 115 17.50 -1.50 -9.80
CA LEU A 115 18.92 -1.16 -9.82
C LEU A 115 19.57 -1.63 -11.13
N ASP A 116 20.32 -0.73 -11.79
CA ASP A 116 21.14 -1.02 -12.97
C ASP A 116 20.38 -1.73 -14.11
N GLY A 117 19.12 -1.36 -14.34
CA GLY A 117 18.27 -1.92 -15.39
C GLY A 117 17.65 -3.28 -15.04
N TRP A 118 17.76 -3.69 -13.80
CA TRP A 118 17.09 -4.86 -13.25
C TRP A 118 16.02 -4.46 -12.24
N LEU A 119 14.93 -5.21 -12.22
CA LEU A 119 13.88 -5.14 -11.21
C LEU A 119 14.02 -6.32 -10.27
N TYR A 120 14.04 -6.06 -8.97
CA TYR A 120 14.16 -7.07 -7.92
C TYR A 120 12.90 -7.12 -7.09
N PHE A 121 12.44 -8.32 -6.79
CA PHE A 121 11.27 -8.57 -5.96
C PHE A 121 11.36 -9.95 -5.31
N THR A 122 10.42 -10.25 -4.45
CA THR A 122 10.31 -11.57 -3.82
C THR A 122 8.93 -12.16 -4.06
N THR A 123 8.87 -13.48 -4.06
CA THR A 123 7.61 -14.21 -4.15
C THR A 123 7.03 -14.49 -2.77
N HIS A 124 5.77 -14.93 -2.76
CA HIS A 124 5.03 -15.24 -1.56
C HIS A 124 4.03 -16.37 -1.85
N LEU A 125 3.70 -17.17 -0.83
CA LEU A 125 2.78 -18.29 -1.00
C LEU A 125 1.39 -17.84 -1.48
N SER A 126 0.71 -18.71 -2.22
CA SER A 126 -0.61 -18.43 -2.78
C SER A 126 -1.70 -18.45 -1.72
N ASN A 127 -1.80 -19.51 -0.95
CA ASN A 127 -2.87 -19.69 0.00
C ASN A 127 -2.36 -19.95 1.43
N TYR A 128 -3.19 -19.60 2.40
CA TYR A 128 -2.87 -19.66 3.82
C TYR A 128 -3.50 -20.86 4.53
N TRP A 129 -3.99 -21.85 3.78
CA TRP A 129 -4.49 -23.07 4.36
C TRP A 129 -3.34 -23.85 5.02
N PRO A 130 -3.55 -24.52 6.16
CA PRO A 130 -2.50 -25.22 6.87
C PRO A 130 -1.67 -26.16 5.99
N LYS A 131 -2.33 -26.89 5.10
CA LYS A 131 -1.62 -27.76 4.13
C LYS A 131 -0.78 -26.98 3.13
N GLY A 132 -1.30 -25.87 2.57
CA GLY A 132 -0.56 -25.03 1.63
C GLY A 132 0.70 -24.44 2.27
N ILE A 133 0.59 -24.03 3.53
CA ILE A 133 1.73 -23.50 4.30
C ILE A 133 2.75 -24.60 4.61
N ALA A 134 2.28 -25.79 5.04
CA ALA A 134 3.15 -26.91 5.37
C ALA A 134 3.99 -27.39 4.17
N ASP A 135 3.40 -27.35 2.99
CA ASP A 135 4.01 -27.80 1.74
C ASP A 135 4.79 -26.67 1.00
N TYR A 136 4.81 -25.45 1.52
CA TYR A 136 5.50 -24.33 0.90
C TYR A 136 7.02 -24.48 0.96
N THR A 137 7.68 -24.34 -0.18
CA THR A 137 9.14 -24.46 -0.30
C THR A 137 9.87 -23.30 0.36
N GLY A 138 9.34 -22.10 0.20
CA GLY A 138 9.89 -20.84 0.68
C GLY A 138 9.78 -19.74 -0.38
N ALA A 139 9.92 -18.50 0.03
CA ALA A 139 9.96 -17.36 -0.87
C ALA A 139 11.27 -17.29 -1.63
N HIS A 140 11.19 -16.99 -2.93
CA HIS A 140 12.37 -16.74 -3.78
C HIS A 140 12.67 -15.25 -3.84
N ALA A 141 13.97 -14.92 -3.95
CA ALA A 141 14.42 -13.63 -4.45
C ALA A 141 14.57 -13.72 -5.97
N VAL A 142 14.01 -12.75 -6.69
CA VAL A 142 13.92 -12.77 -8.15
C VAL A 142 14.41 -11.45 -8.73
N GLY A 143 15.21 -11.54 -9.80
CA GLY A 143 15.57 -10.41 -10.66
C GLY A 143 14.91 -10.54 -12.04
N TYR A 144 14.53 -9.41 -12.62
CA TYR A 144 14.06 -9.32 -14.01
C TYR A 144 14.85 -8.26 -14.75
N GLU A 145 15.56 -8.65 -15.81
CA GLU A 145 16.33 -7.73 -16.66
C GLU A 145 15.42 -7.05 -17.67
N MET A 146 15.17 -5.76 -17.51
CA MET A 146 14.23 -5.00 -18.35
C MET A 146 14.63 -5.02 -19.84
N LYS A 147 15.93 -5.00 -20.13
CA LYS A 147 16.45 -4.97 -21.49
C LYS A 147 16.24 -6.28 -22.26
N THR A 148 16.44 -7.41 -21.62
CA THR A 148 16.41 -8.73 -22.29
C THR A 148 15.14 -9.52 -22.00
N GLY A 149 14.37 -9.12 -20.98
CA GLY A 149 13.20 -9.85 -20.51
C GLY A 149 13.52 -11.15 -19.77
N LYS A 150 14.76 -11.31 -19.30
CA LYS A 150 15.19 -12.53 -18.61
C LYS A 150 14.93 -12.43 -17.10
N PHE A 151 14.45 -13.53 -16.55
CA PHE A 151 14.40 -13.73 -15.11
C PHE A 151 15.68 -14.36 -14.61
N LYS A 152 16.12 -13.96 -13.42
CA LYS A 152 17.17 -14.58 -12.61
C LYS A 152 16.55 -15.00 -11.29
N ASP A 153 16.49 -16.29 -11.04
CA ASP A 153 16.15 -16.83 -9.74
C ASP A 153 17.42 -16.88 -8.89
N PHE A 154 17.40 -16.22 -7.74
CA PHE A 154 18.48 -16.31 -6.75
C PHE A 154 18.29 -17.51 -5.82
N GLY A 155 17.10 -18.15 -5.83
CA GLY A 155 16.74 -19.28 -5.00
C GLY A 155 15.88 -18.90 -3.79
N ILE A 156 15.57 -19.92 -3.00
CA ILE A 156 14.79 -19.80 -1.77
C ILE A 156 15.60 -19.07 -0.70
N ILE A 157 15.06 -17.96 -0.17
CA ILE A 157 15.75 -17.13 0.81
C ILE A 157 15.93 -17.90 2.13
N ARG A 158 14.82 -18.45 2.64
CA ARG A 158 14.81 -19.35 3.79
C ARG A 158 13.72 -20.42 3.57
N PRO A 159 14.05 -21.72 3.66
CA PRO A 159 13.09 -22.79 3.47
C PRO A 159 11.85 -22.62 4.36
N ARG A 160 10.67 -22.75 3.77
CA ARG A 160 9.35 -22.66 4.43
C ARG A 160 8.99 -21.29 5.01
N TYR A 161 9.81 -20.27 4.79
CA TYR A 161 9.51 -18.88 5.14
C TYR A 161 8.98 -18.13 3.93
N SER A 162 8.18 -17.14 4.18
CA SER A 162 7.64 -16.27 3.15
C SER A 162 8.09 -14.82 3.36
N THR A 163 7.89 -14.00 2.35
CA THR A 163 8.12 -12.56 2.44
C THR A 163 6.76 -11.87 2.44
N TYR A 164 6.44 -11.15 3.50
CA TYR A 164 5.13 -10.51 3.60
C TYR A 164 5.18 -9.03 3.22
N SER A 165 6.32 -8.42 3.11
CA SER A 165 6.40 -7.00 2.76
C SER A 165 7.80 -6.54 2.34
N ALA A 166 8.60 -6.04 3.28
CA ALA A 166 9.69 -5.16 2.94
C ALA A 166 10.85 -5.83 2.26
N ILE A 167 11.23 -5.23 1.15
CA ILE A 167 12.56 -5.36 0.55
C ILE A 167 13.04 -3.97 0.17
N ASN A 168 14.35 -3.80 0.09
CA ASN A 168 14.98 -2.70 -0.62
C ASN A 168 16.45 -3.07 -0.93
N ILE A 169 17.08 -2.29 -1.82
CA ILE A 169 18.42 -2.59 -2.30
C ILE A 169 19.41 -1.51 -1.90
N ASP A 170 20.58 -1.94 -1.36
CA ASP A 170 21.76 -1.10 -1.20
C ASP A 170 22.48 -1.02 -2.55
N PRO A 171 22.44 0.13 -3.24
CA PRO A 171 23.02 0.24 -4.57
C PRO A 171 24.55 0.22 -4.56
N VAL A 172 25.17 0.54 -3.43
CA VAL A 172 26.64 0.58 -3.29
C VAL A 172 27.20 -0.80 -3.03
N ARG A 173 26.59 -1.55 -2.08
CA ARG A 173 27.04 -2.90 -1.71
C ARG A 173 26.42 -3.99 -2.57
N LYS A 174 25.48 -3.64 -3.47
CA LYS A 174 24.76 -4.59 -4.32
C LYS A 174 24.06 -5.69 -3.51
N LYS A 175 23.45 -5.29 -2.38
CA LYS A 175 22.74 -6.18 -1.47
C LYS A 175 21.24 -5.86 -1.47
N LEU A 176 20.42 -6.85 -1.79
CA LEU A 176 19.00 -6.82 -1.59
C LEU A 176 18.70 -7.23 -0.14
N TYR A 177 18.15 -6.36 0.67
CA TYR A 177 17.67 -6.69 2.00
C TYR A 177 16.24 -7.21 1.92
N VAL A 178 15.96 -8.30 2.64
CA VAL A 178 14.67 -8.99 2.61
C VAL A 178 14.26 -9.39 4.03
N PHE A 179 13.02 -9.10 4.37
CA PHE A 179 12.44 -9.55 5.63
C PHE A 179 11.62 -10.81 5.39
N VAL A 180 11.97 -11.89 6.09
CA VAL A 180 11.30 -13.18 5.98
C VAL A 180 10.53 -13.53 7.25
N VAL A 181 9.37 -14.11 7.08
CA VAL A 181 8.44 -14.44 8.17
C VAL A 181 7.99 -15.88 8.09
N PRO A 182 7.86 -16.57 9.22
CA PRO A 182 7.15 -17.85 9.27
C PRO A 182 5.65 -17.58 9.19
N PHE A 183 4.89 -18.46 8.54
CA PHE A 183 3.44 -18.30 8.46
C PHE A 183 2.69 -19.02 9.57
N LEU A 184 3.17 -20.19 9.96
CA LEU A 184 2.66 -20.93 11.12
C LEU A 184 3.87 -21.40 11.92
N ASP A 185 4.10 -20.81 13.07
CA ASP A 185 5.20 -21.17 13.96
C ASP A 185 5.17 -22.64 14.34
N GLU A 186 3.97 -23.19 14.54
CA GLU A 186 3.74 -24.58 14.92
C GLU A 186 4.07 -25.59 13.80
N LEU A 187 3.91 -25.20 12.53
CA LEU A 187 4.16 -26.08 11.38
C LEU A 187 5.60 -26.00 10.85
N VAL A 188 6.38 -25.01 11.26
CA VAL A 188 7.68 -24.68 10.68
C VAL A 188 8.75 -24.66 11.76
N GLU A 189 8.70 -25.19 12.89
CA GLU A 189 9.74 -25.07 13.94
C GLU A 189 10.49 -23.72 13.85
N ALA A 190 9.71 -22.63 13.81
CA ALA A 190 10.22 -21.32 13.48
C ALA A 190 10.76 -20.64 14.72
N ASP A 191 11.92 -20.05 14.61
CA ASP A 191 12.55 -19.24 15.65
C ASP A 191 12.08 -17.77 15.60
N GLY A 192 11.38 -17.36 14.54
CA GLY A 192 10.81 -16.03 14.39
C GLY A 192 11.08 -15.40 13.02
N SER A 193 10.97 -14.09 12.96
CA SER A 193 11.14 -13.30 11.74
C SER A 193 12.57 -12.78 11.61
N HIS A 194 13.16 -12.93 10.44
CA HIS A 194 14.57 -12.63 10.19
C HIS A 194 14.77 -11.59 9.10
N LEU A 195 15.85 -10.85 9.19
CA LEU A 195 16.38 -10.03 8.11
C LEU A 195 17.45 -10.82 7.34
N TYR A 196 17.34 -10.82 6.01
CA TYR A 196 18.30 -11.43 5.10
C TYR A 196 18.91 -10.39 4.18
N SER A 197 20.12 -10.70 3.70
CA SER A 197 20.68 -10.03 2.53
C SER A 197 20.92 -11.04 1.41
N VAL A 198 20.64 -10.62 0.18
CA VAL A 198 20.95 -11.36 -1.05
C VAL A 198 21.94 -10.51 -1.85
N ASP A 199 23.10 -11.05 -2.11
CA ASP A 199 24.07 -10.45 -3.02
C ASP A 199 23.58 -10.62 -4.45
N ILE A 200 23.26 -9.52 -5.13
CA ILE A 200 22.64 -9.61 -6.47
C ILE A 200 23.64 -9.99 -7.56
N GLU A 201 24.95 -9.88 -7.31
CA GLU A 201 25.99 -10.28 -8.24
C GLU A 201 26.28 -11.78 -8.12
N THR A 202 26.55 -12.24 -6.90
CA THR A 202 26.96 -13.62 -6.63
C THR A 202 25.80 -14.57 -6.36
N GLY A 203 24.66 -14.05 -5.90
CA GLY A 203 23.53 -14.84 -5.42
C GLY A 203 23.69 -15.35 -3.98
N GLU A 204 24.76 -14.99 -3.28
CA GLU A 204 24.96 -15.39 -1.88
C GLU A 204 23.85 -14.80 -0.99
N MET A 205 23.23 -15.67 -0.21
CA MET A 205 22.23 -15.31 0.78
C MET A 205 22.80 -15.41 2.18
N ARG A 206 22.55 -14.40 2.99
CA ARG A 206 23.02 -14.36 4.37
C ARG A 206 21.90 -13.99 5.32
N ASP A 207 21.74 -14.77 6.37
CA ASP A 207 20.91 -14.43 7.53
C ASP A 207 21.64 -13.36 8.34
N LEU A 208 21.02 -12.18 8.48
CA LEU A 208 21.56 -11.05 9.25
C LEU A 208 21.09 -11.08 10.71
N GLY A 209 20.19 -12.01 11.02
CA GLY A 209 19.75 -12.28 12.38
C GLY A 209 18.27 -12.22 12.61
N LEU A 210 17.91 -12.74 13.75
CA LEU A 210 16.54 -12.71 14.29
C LEU A 210 16.17 -11.27 14.65
N VAL A 211 15.05 -10.80 14.10
CA VAL A 211 14.50 -9.46 14.41
C VAL A 211 13.38 -9.54 15.43
N ALA A 212 12.54 -10.57 15.33
CA ALA A 212 11.45 -10.81 16.27
C ALA A 212 11.29 -12.30 16.52
N GLU A 213 11.17 -12.69 17.79
CA GLU A 213 11.03 -14.10 18.24
C GLU A 213 9.72 -14.74 17.77
N LYS A 214 8.80 -13.95 17.29
CA LYS A 214 7.52 -14.42 16.76
C LYS A 214 7.31 -13.87 15.37
N ARG A 215 6.29 -14.40 14.70
CA ARG A 215 5.87 -13.87 13.43
C ARG A 215 5.54 -12.38 13.54
N SER A 216 6.32 -11.56 12.86
CA SER A 216 6.08 -10.14 12.71
C SER A 216 6.31 -9.78 11.24
N ALA A 217 5.47 -8.95 10.66
CA ALA A 217 5.76 -8.34 9.38
C ALA A 217 6.62 -7.10 9.58
N ALA A 218 7.56 -6.83 8.68
CA ALA A 218 8.22 -5.53 8.63
C ALA A 218 7.28 -4.47 8.03
N SER A 219 7.66 -3.22 8.17
CA SER A 219 7.10 -2.12 7.39
C SER A 219 7.06 -2.48 5.89
N LYS A 220 6.15 -1.87 5.16
CA LYS A 220 5.95 -2.23 3.75
C LYS A 220 7.14 -1.90 2.86
N THR A 221 8.00 -0.98 3.30
CA THR A 221 9.24 -0.59 2.61
C THR A 221 10.37 -0.43 3.60
N PHE A 222 11.61 -0.64 3.15
CA PHE A 222 12.82 -0.29 3.88
C PHE A 222 13.37 1.04 3.36
N PHE A 223 13.92 1.83 4.24
CA PHE A 223 14.74 2.96 3.85
C PHE A 223 16.22 2.56 3.93
N ILE A 224 16.94 2.69 2.81
CA ILE A 224 18.39 2.51 2.77
C ILE A 224 19.02 3.89 2.71
N ASP A 225 19.72 4.27 3.77
CA ASP A 225 20.36 5.57 3.81
C ASP A 225 21.68 5.60 3.00
N HIS A 226 22.29 6.77 2.90
CA HIS A 226 23.51 6.99 2.11
C HIS A 226 24.76 6.24 2.63
N GLU A 227 24.70 5.75 3.87
CA GLU A 227 25.73 4.88 4.45
C GLU A 227 25.43 3.40 4.21
N GLY A 228 24.24 3.09 3.68
CA GLY A 228 23.73 1.75 3.43
C GLY A 228 23.11 1.11 4.67
N ASN A 229 22.81 1.90 5.71
CA ASN A 229 22.02 1.38 6.81
C ASN A 229 20.59 1.12 6.36
N CYS A 230 20.04 -0.02 6.78
CA CYS A 230 18.68 -0.42 6.44
C CYS A 230 17.75 -0.13 7.62
N TRP A 231 16.87 0.86 7.44
CA TRP A 231 15.92 1.32 8.44
C TRP A 231 14.54 0.75 8.17
N PHE A 232 13.87 0.26 9.23
CA PHE A 232 12.54 -0.32 9.12
C PHE A 232 11.82 -0.33 10.46
N THR A 233 10.54 -0.65 10.42
CA THR A 233 9.73 -0.87 11.62
C THR A 233 9.07 -2.25 11.54
N LEU A 234 8.60 -2.76 12.65
CA LEU A 234 7.82 -3.99 12.67
C LEU A 234 6.33 -3.64 12.68
N TRP A 235 5.64 -4.29 11.80
CA TRP A 235 4.20 -4.28 11.76
C TRP A 235 3.67 -5.63 12.25
N LYS A 236 3.17 -5.65 13.46
CA LYS A 236 2.69 -6.89 14.06
C LYS A 236 1.31 -7.24 13.55
N ARG A 237 1.21 -8.38 12.96
CA ARG A 237 -0.03 -8.98 12.58
C ARG A 237 -0.12 -10.37 13.19
N ASN A 238 -0.84 -10.51 14.29
CA ASN A 238 -1.33 -11.80 14.75
C ASN A 238 -2.50 -12.21 13.86
N GLN A 239 -2.19 -12.78 12.72
CA GLN A 239 -3.19 -13.58 12.04
C GLN A 239 -3.16 -14.97 12.65
N HIS A 240 -4.17 -15.31 13.43
CA HIS A 240 -4.54 -16.69 13.62
C HIS A 240 -5.10 -17.18 12.29
N LEU A 241 -4.23 -17.80 11.50
CA LEU A 241 -4.63 -18.46 10.25
C LEU A 241 -5.29 -19.82 10.51
N ASP A 242 -5.43 -20.21 11.77
CA ASP A 242 -5.68 -21.59 12.15
C ASP A 242 -7.14 -21.91 12.36
N ASP A 243 -8.01 -20.92 12.30
CA ASP A 243 -9.41 -21.17 12.60
C ASP A 243 -10.30 -20.12 11.93
N ASP A 244 -10.85 -20.45 10.78
CA ASP A 244 -11.91 -19.67 10.13
C ASP A 244 -13.12 -19.47 11.05
N SER A 245 -13.24 -20.29 12.13
CA SER A 245 -14.28 -20.17 13.14
C SER A 245 -13.92 -19.23 14.29
N LYS A 246 -12.65 -18.80 14.40
CA LYS A 246 -12.17 -17.89 15.42
C LYS A 246 -11.70 -16.57 14.80
N SER A 247 -12.59 -15.88 14.14
CA SER A 247 -12.50 -14.43 13.96
C SER A 247 -12.56 -13.76 15.35
N GLY A 248 -11.62 -14.15 16.20
CA GLY A 248 -11.40 -13.49 17.47
C GLY A 248 -10.86 -12.09 17.21
N PRO A 249 -11.14 -11.14 18.09
CA PRO A 249 -10.57 -9.81 17.97
C PRO A 249 -9.06 -9.92 17.80
N TYR A 250 -8.48 -9.13 16.90
CA TYR A 250 -7.04 -9.02 16.72
C TYR A 250 -6.37 -9.01 18.09
N GLN A 251 -5.50 -9.98 18.35
CA GLN A 251 -4.80 -10.00 19.61
C GLN A 251 -3.96 -8.72 19.71
N PRO A 252 -3.97 -8.04 20.84
CA PRO A 252 -3.21 -6.82 21.00
C PRO A 252 -1.74 -7.09 20.68
N PHE A 253 -1.10 -6.14 20.03
CA PHE A 253 0.33 -6.12 19.78
C PHE A 253 1.10 -6.56 21.03
N TYR A 254 2.23 -7.22 20.81
CA TYR A 254 3.19 -7.33 21.90
C TYR A 254 3.58 -5.89 22.25
N GLU A 255 3.24 -5.46 23.45
CA GLU A 255 3.36 -4.07 23.93
C GLU A 255 4.76 -3.47 23.71
N ASN A 256 5.78 -4.32 23.52
CA ASN A 256 7.17 -3.93 23.51
C ASN A 256 7.75 -3.52 22.14
N ASP A 257 7.02 -3.64 21.02
CA ASP A 257 7.59 -3.34 19.70
C ASP A 257 6.85 -2.23 18.95
N ASN A 258 5.72 -1.77 19.46
CA ASN A 258 5.01 -0.66 18.88
C ASN A 258 5.78 0.64 19.05
N GLY A 259 6.02 1.35 17.94
CA GLY A 259 6.81 2.57 17.95
C GLY A 259 8.32 2.36 17.93
N ASN A 260 8.81 1.13 17.85
CA ASN A 260 10.23 0.86 17.70
C ASN A 260 10.70 1.09 16.27
N LEU A 261 11.90 1.67 16.15
CA LEU A 261 12.62 1.79 14.90
C LEU A 261 13.83 0.85 14.91
N TYR A 262 14.01 0.10 13.86
CA TYR A 262 15.09 -0.85 13.67
C TYR A 262 16.06 -0.36 12.63
N CYS A 263 17.35 -0.63 12.82
CA CYS A 263 18.40 -0.29 11.89
C CYS A 263 19.41 -1.43 11.78
N TYR A 264 19.53 -2.05 10.62
CA TYR A 264 20.69 -2.88 10.34
C TYR A 264 21.84 -2.00 9.84
N ARG A 265 22.98 -2.06 10.55
CA ARG A 265 24.20 -1.35 10.19
C ARG A 265 25.22 -2.29 9.56
N PRO A 266 25.41 -2.23 8.24
CA PRO A 266 26.38 -3.11 7.56
C PRO A 266 27.82 -2.94 8.06
N SER A 267 28.19 -1.73 8.49
CA SER A 267 29.53 -1.45 9.00
C SER A 267 29.84 -2.14 10.34
N LEU A 268 28.80 -2.45 11.11
CA LEU A 268 28.90 -3.12 12.42
C LEU A 268 28.38 -4.56 12.37
N ASP A 269 27.78 -4.96 11.27
CA ASP A 269 27.08 -6.23 11.11
C ASP A 269 26.08 -6.50 12.23
N LYS A 270 25.24 -5.51 12.53
CA LYS A 270 24.35 -5.53 13.71
C LYS A 270 23.03 -4.87 13.42
N ILE A 271 21.96 -5.44 13.97
CA ILE A 271 20.65 -4.80 14.08
C ILE A 271 20.58 -4.05 15.40
N GLU A 272 20.31 -2.75 15.33
CA GLU A 272 20.06 -1.88 16.46
C GLU A 272 18.56 -1.58 16.57
N VAL A 273 18.08 -1.42 17.79
CA VAL A 273 16.68 -1.13 18.07
C VAL A 273 16.62 0.16 18.89
N TYR A 274 15.85 1.12 18.41
CA TYR A 274 15.48 2.34 19.11
C TYR A 274 14.06 2.16 19.62
N HIS A 275 13.92 2.09 20.94
CA HIS A 275 12.65 1.73 21.58
C HIS A 275 11.74 2.93 21.73
N ASP A 276 10.48 2.79 21.30
CA ASP A 276 9.40 3.76 21.50
C ASP A 276 9.72 5.17 20.96
N VAL A 277 10.43 5.26 19.83
CA VAL A 277 10.92 6.54 19.29
C VAL A 277 10.05 7.11 18.18
N LEU A 278 9.20 6.28 17.55
CA LEU A 278 8.34 6.77 16.48
C LEU A 278 7.35 7.82 17.05
N PRO A 279 7.11 8.91 16.31
CA PRO A 279 6.29 9.99 16.80
C PRO A 279 4.85 9.55 17.04
N TYR A 280 4.22 10.21 18.02
CA TYR A 280 2.78 10.18 18.18
C TYR A 280 2.18 11.25 17.26
N GLY A 281 1.23 10.86 16.42
CA GLY A 281 0.50 11.84 15.63
C GLY A 281 -0.58 12.56 16.45
N GLU A 282 -1.16 13.60 15.86
CA GLU A 282 -2.39 14.22 16.35
C GLU A 282 -3.50 13.96 15.35
N TYR A 283 -4.74 13.79 15.83
CA TYR A 283 -5.87 13.75 14.89
C TYR A 283 -6.06 15.12 14.23
N ILE A 284 -6.49 15.12 12.96
CA ILE A 284 -6.72 16.36 12.20
C ILE A 284 -7.83 17.24 12.82
N ASP A 285 -8.72 16.68 13.60
CA ASP A 285 -9.77 17.43 14.32
C ASP A 285 -9.27 18.14 15.59
N GLY A 286 -7.96 18.04 15.89
CA GLY A 286 -7.35 18.60 17.08
C GLY A 286 -7.69 17.84 18.37
N THR A 287 -8.33 16.68 18.27
CA THR A 287 -8.56 15.82 19.44
C THR A 287 -7.23 15.18 19.82
N PRO A 288 -6.74 15.40 21.06
CA PRO A 288 -5.50 14.81 21.49
C PRO A 288 -5.57 13.30 21.38
N VAL A 289 -4.59 12.73 20.72
CA VAL A 289 -4.44 11.30 20.69
C VAL A 289 -4.14 10.81 22.09
N THR A 290 -4.98 9.93 22.60
CA THR A 290 -4.71 9.29 23.88
C THR A 290 -3.74 8.16 23.66
N GLU A 291 -2.87 7.89 24.66
CA GLU A 291 -1.95 6.77 24.65
C GLU A 291 -2.64 5.44 24.30
N GLU A 292 -3.91 5.29 24.68
CA GLU A 292 -4.72 4.10 24.40
C GLU A 292 -5.15 3.99 22.93
N SER A 293 -5.48 5.08 22.26
CA SER A 293 -5.83 5.09 20.85
C SER A 293 -4.59 4.84 19.95
N TYR A 294 -3.40 5.20 20.43
CA TYR A 294 -2.12 5.08 19.72
C TYR A 294 -1.38 3.77 19.94
N ARG A 295 -1.73 3.02 20.94
CA ARG A 295 -1.08 1.73 21.22
C ARG A 295 -1.16 0.76 20.05
N LYS A 296 -2.04 1.04 19.10
CA LYS A 296 -2.32 0.04 18.10
C LYS A 296 -1.31 -0.01 16.97
N GLU A 297 -0.73 1.09 16.48
CA GLU A 297 -0.06 0.97 15.18
C GLU A 297 0.91 2.09 14.81
N ARG A 298 1.96 2.28 15.57
CA ARG A 298 3.09 3.13 15.16
C ARG A 298 4.11 2.31 14.40
N ALA A 299 3.84 2.09 13.12
CA ALA A 299 4.76 1.43 12.21
C ALA A 299 4.68 2.10 10.83
N TRP A 300 5.75 2.09 10.08
CA TRP A 300 5.74 2.61 8.72
C TRP A 300 4.86 1.74 7.83
N THR A 301 3.91 2.37 7.17
CA THR A 301 3.10 1.71 6.13
C THR A 301 3.71 1.91 4.76
N TRP A 302 4.35 3.05 4.54
CA TRP A 302 5.04 3.41 3.32
C TRP A 302 6.25 4.27 3.65
N SER A 303 7.32 4.12 2.90
CA SER A 303 8.45 5.05 2.93
C SER A 303 9.11 5.15 1.56
N ASP A 304 9.71 6.29 1.29
CA ASP A 304 10.47 6.56 0.08
C ASP A 304 11.58 7.57 0.40
N VAL A 305 12.61 7.64 -0.45
CA VAL A 305 13.68 8.60 -0.30
C VAL A 305 13.15 10.01 -0.52
N LEU A 306 13.46 10.94 0.37
CA LEU A 306 13.15 12.36 0.16
C LEU A 306 13.95 12.89 -1.04
N PRO A 307 13.31 13.39 -2.11
CA PRO A 307 13.98 13.93 -3.28
C PRO A 307 15.02 14.99 -2.94
N GLY A 308 16.17 14.91 -3.58
CA GLY A 308 17.27 15.86 -3.35
C GLY A 308 18.07 15.64 -2.07
N SER A 309 17.69 14.70 -1.19
CA SER A 309 18.43 14.43 0.04
C SER A 309 19.70 13.60 -0.16
N GLY A 310 19.87 12.96 -1.33
CA GLY A 310 20.98 12.03 -1.57
C GLY A 310 20.94 10.81 -0.64
N ASN A 311 19.76 10.24 -0.45
CA ASN A 311 19.47 9.12 0.45
C ASN A 311 19.78 9.42 1.94
N LYS A 312 19.83 10.68 2.34
CA LYS A 312 20.05 11.06 3.73
C LYS A 312 18.78 11.08 4.57
N LYS A 313 17.64 11.24 3.91
CA LYS A 313 16.33 11.36 4.55
C LYS A 313 15.28 10.55 3.80
N CYS A 314 14.27 10.10 4.50
CA CYS A 314 13.11 9.49 3.86
C CYS A 314 11.80 10.18 4.26
N LEU A 315 10.84 10.10 3.35
CA LEU A 315 9.43 10.31 3.61
C LEU A 315 8.83 9.03 4.16
N PHE A 316 7.88 9.14 5.07
CA PHE A 316 7.12 7.97 5.52
C PHE A 316 5.72 8.34 5.99
N THR A 317 4.85 7.37 5.95
CA THR A 317 3.53 7.39 6.59
C THR A 317 3.47 6.29 7.64
N MET A 318 2.65 6.49 8.66
CA MET A 318 2.43 5.50 9.71
C MET A 318 0.97 5.07 9.73
N GLY A 319 0.75 3.90 10.24
CA GLY A 319 -0.58 3.38 10.46
C GLY A 319 -0.73 1.96 9.97
N THR A 320 -1.90 1.40 10.21
CA THR A 320 -2.25 0.06 9.77
C THR A 320 -3.73 -0.02 9.42
N TRP A 321 -4.25 -1.25 9.36
CA TRP A 321 -5.66 -1.53 9.10
C TRP A 321 -6.55 -0.89 10.17
N GLY A 322 -7.22 0.20 9.86
CA GLY A 322 -8.22 0.81 10.72
C GLY A 322 -7.77 2.02 11.52
N GLY A 323 -6.68 2.61 11.18
CA GLY A 323 -6.26 3.88 11.77
C GLY A 323 -4.76 4.02 11.87
N GLY A 324 -4.28 5.22 11.90
CA GLY A 324 -2.88 5.55 12.00
C GLY A 324 -2.66 7.03 12.10
N ASP A 325 -1.42 7.43 12.12
CA ASP A 325 -1.07 8.83 12.03
C ASP A 325 -1.44 9.37 10.65
N GLU A 326 -2.21 10.41 10.63
CA GLU A 326 -2.70 11.05 9.41
C GLU A 326 -1.70 12.03 8.80
N ARG A 327 -0.42 11.96 9.17
CA ARG A 327 0.62 12.86 8.68
C ARG A 327 1.58 12.17 7.73
N LEU A 328 2.14 12.99 6.85
CA LEU A 328 3.36 12.68 6.11
C LEU A 328 4.54 13.21 6.90
N TRP A 329 5.51 12.36 7.13
CA TRP A 329 6.69 12.64 7.93
C TRP A 329 7.98 12.58 7.10
N VAL A 330 8.98 13.32 7.57
CA VAL A 330 10.38 13.16 7.16
C VAL A 330 11.15 12.55 8.32
N PHE A 331 11.95 11.53 8.03
CA PHE A 331 12.93 10.95 8.94
C PHE A 331 14.35 11.36 8.50
N ASP A 332 15.11 11.92 9.43
CA ASP A 332 16.51 12.32 9.26
C ASP A 332 17.38 11.58 10.29
N PRO A 333 18.02 10.46 9.91
CA PRO A 333 18.82 9.66 10.84
C PRO A 333 20.07 10.37 11.36
N SER A 334 20.44 11.53 10.81
CA SER A 334 21.56 12.31 11.32
C SER A 334 21.23 13.12 12.60
N LYS A 335 19.94 13.26 12.89
CA LYS A 335 19.44 13.93 14.10
C LYS A 335 19.25 12.97 15.25
N ASN A 336 19.01 13.51 16.44
CA ASN A 336 18.77 12.68 17.61
C ASN A 336 17.42 11.97 17.51
N ILE A 337 17.47 10.62 17.40
CA ILE A 337 16.31 9.76 17.27
C ILE A 337 15.56 9.65 18.60
N GLU A 338 16.30 9.51 19.72
CA GLU A 338 15.70 9.30 21.05
C GLU A 338 14.95 10.53 21.56
N SER A 339 15.39 11.73 21.16
CA SER A 339 14.68 12.98 21.52
C SER A 339 13.50 13.29 20.60
N GLY A 340 13.31 12.53 19.50
CA GLY A 340 12.29 12.79 18.49
C GLY A 340 12.67 13.84 17.44
N GLU A 341 13.83 14.51 17.55
CA GLU A 341 14.28 15.52 16.59
C GLU A 341 14.48 14.97 15.17
N ALA A 342 14.66 13.66 15.06
CA ALA A 342 14.82 12.97 13.78
C ALA A 342 13.52 12.93 12.95
N PHE A 343 12.37 13.26 13.51
CA PHE A 343 11.07 13.14 12.87
C PHE A 343 10.40 14.50 12.71
N GLU A 344 10.06 14.86 11.49
CA GLU A 344 9.43 16.15 11.15
C GLU A 344 8.15 15.91 10.35
N PRO A 345 6.97 16.32 10.86
CA PRO A 345 5.74 16.25 10.08
C PRO A 345 5.72 17.36 9.03
N ILE A 346 5.34 17.04 7.79
CA ILE A 346 5.35 17.99 6.68
C ILE A 346 4.00 18.21 6.01
N ALA A 347 3.03 17.32 6.22
CA ALA A 347 1.68 17.48 5.68
C ALA A 347 0.67 16.63 6.45
N TYR A 348 -0.60 17.03 6.42
CA TYR A 348 -1.73 16.20 6.81
C TYR A 348 -2.28 15.49 5.56
N ILE A 349 -2.40 14.17 5.62
CA ILE A 349 -2.84 13.35 4.48
C ILE A 349 -4.01 12.41 4.81
N GLY A 350 -4.35 12.28 6.08
CA GLY A 350 -5.34 11.31 6.53
C GLY A 350 -4.83 9.86 6.50
N SER A 351 -5.67 8.92 6.85
CA SER A 351 -5.32 7.49 6.81
C SER A 351 -5.16 7.00 5.38
N THR A 352 -4.00 6.47 5.04
CA THR A 352 -3.62 6.16 3.65
C THR A 352 -3.06 4.76 3.46
N PHE A 353 -3.26 3.85 4.33
CA PHE A 353 -2.68 2.49 4.26
C PHE A 353 -2.17 2.14 2.84
N LEU A 354 -1.23 1.48 2.47
CA LEU A 354 -0.65 1.09 1.17
C LEU A 354 -0.95 1.97 -0.08
N HIS A 355 -1.73 3.02 0.07
CA HIS A 355 -2.27 3.84 -1.02
C HIS A 355 -1.50 5.14 -1.18
N THR A 356 -0.19 5.08 -1.03
CA THR A 356 0.70 6.24 -1.06
C THR A 356 1.84 6.01 -2.03
N ALA A 357 2.17 7.02 -2.83
CA ALA A 357 3.29 7.01 -3.75
C ALA A 357 3.91 8.40 -3.92
N LEU A 358 5.21 8.46 -4.05
CA LEU A 358 5.95 9.66 -4.40
C LEU A 358 6.05 9.78 -5.93
N GLY A 359 5.73 10.96 -6.46
CA GLY A 359 5.92 11.30 -7.87
C GLY A 359 6.40 12.76 -8.00
N GLY A 360 7.64 12.93 -8.39
CA GLY A 360 8.27 14.26 -8.47
C GLY A 360 8.36 14.95 -7.11
N ASP A 361 7.71 16.09 -6.97
CA ASP A 361 7.64 16.89 -5.74
C ASP A 361 6.33 16.68 -4.94
N ARG A 362 5.57 15.64 -5.26
CA ARG A 362 4.28 15.37 -4.64
C ARG A 362 4.15 13.95 -4.15
N VAL A 363 3.47 13.80 -3.03
CA VAL A 363 3.00 12.51 -2.52
C VAL A 363 1.53 12.38 -2.89
N TYR A 364 1.23 11.34 -3.67
CA TYR A 364 -0.12 10.96 -4.07
C TYR A 364 -0.65 9.90 -3.13
N PHE A 365 -1.94 9.97 -2.85
CA PHE A 365 -2.64 8.99 -2.02
C PHE A 365 -4.11 8.87 -2.39
N VAL A 366 -4.72 7.78 -1.98
CA VAL A 366 -6.13 7.49 -2.24
C VAL A 366 -6.88 7.36 -0.93
N GLN A 367 -8.04 7.98 -0.88
CA GLN A 367 -8.92 7.98 0.29
C GLN A 367 -10.37 7.91 -0.13
N TYR A 368 -11.23 7.38 0.75
CA TYR A 368 -12.67 7.52 0.60
C TYR A 368 -13.10 8.99 0.76
N ALA A 369 -14.09 9.40 -0.02
CA ALA A 369 -14.54 10.80 -0.04
C ALA A 369 -14.95 11.29 1.35
N ASP A 370 -15.67 10.46 2.09
CA ASP A 370 -16.30 10.82 3.36
C ASP A 370 -15.43 10.57 4.60
N LEU A 371 -14.31 9.84 4.48
CA LEU A 371 -13.41 9.58 5.61
C LEU A 371 -12.72 10.83 6.17
N MET A 372 -12.70 11.93 5.42
CA MET A 372 -12.15 13.19 5.91
C MET A 372 -12.99 13.83 7.01
N ASP A 373 -14.30 13.54 7.06
CA ASP A 373 -15.21 14.16 8.01
C ASP A 373 -15.61 13.27 9.20
N GLU A 374 -15.30 11.97 9.17
CA GLU A 374 -15.70 11.01 10.22
C GLU A 374 -14.56 10.40 11.02
N ARG A 375 -13.45 11.06 11.12
CA ARG A 375 -12.21 10.59 11.77
C ARG A 375 -12.32 10.23 13.25
N THR A 376 -13.40 10.64 13.87
CA THR A 376 -13.61 10.45 15.31
C THR A 376 -14.21 9.10 15.68
N LYS A 377 -14.61 8.29 14.71
CA LYS A 377 -15.41 7.08 15.01
C LYS A 377 -14.63 5.77 15.01
N GLY A 378 -13.33 5.81 15.05
CA GLY A 378 -12.42 4.71 15.33
C GLY A 378 -12.87 3.33 14.85
N ALA A 379 -12.01 2.61 14.15
CA ALA A 379 -12.12 1.16 13.89
C ALA A 379 -13.31 0.70 13.02
N GLU A 380 -13.70 1.45 12.02
CA GLU A 380 -14.81 1.05 11.17
C GLU A 380 -14.42 0.53 9.79
N PHE A 381 -13.18 0.11 9.63
CA PHE A 381 -12.74 -0.61 8.43
C PHE A 381 -13.58 -1.89 8.19
N GLU A 382 -14.10 -2.50 9.23
CA GLU A 382 -15.03 -3.63 9.10
C GLU A 382 -16.44 -3.21 8.64
N ARG A 383 -16.85 -1.95 8.86
CA ARG A 383 -18.13 -1.42 8.34
C ARG A 383 -18.07 -1.13 6.84
N GLU A 384 -16.89 -0.93 6.28
CA GLU A 384 -16.71 -0.72 4.83
C GLU A 384 -17.18 -1.92 4.00
N ARG A 385 -17.38 -3.06 4.62
CA ARG A 385 -17.90 -4.28 3.98
C ARG A 385 -19.38 -4.52 4.17
N ASP A 386 -20.07 -3.66 4.96
CA ASP A 386 -21.50 -3.80 5.16
C ASP A 386 -22.26 -3.01 4.09
N PRO A 387 -22.85 -3.68 3.08
CA PRO A 387 -23.60 -3.03 2.02
C PRO A 387 -24.89 -2.35 2.53
N ASP A 388 -25.31 -2.62 3.77
CA ASP A 388 -26.52 -2.06 4.38
C ASP A 388 -26.26 -0.75 5.14
N VAL A 389 -25.02 -0.29 5.25
CA VAL A 389 -24.71 1.03 5.81
C VAL A 389 -25.05 2.09 4.76
N VAL A 390 -26.28 2.56 4.81
CA VAL A 390 -26.82 3.57 3.91
C VAL A 390 -26.22 4.93 4.25
N GLY A 391 -25.52 5.55 3.31
CA GLY A 391 -25.16 6.97 3.37
C GLY A 391 -23.70 7.32 3.15
N TYR A 392 -22.79 6.35 3.00
CA TYR A 392 -21.39 6.61 2.66
C TYR A 392 -21.20 6.76 1.16
N ASP A 393 -20.53 7.82 0.73
CA ASP A 393 -19.94 7.84 -0.59
C ASP A 393 -18.69 6.96 -0.58
N GLU A 394 -18.86 5.68 -0.91
CA GLU A 394 -17.79 4.68 -1.05
C GLU A 394 -16.80 5.00 -2.18
N SER A 395 -16.92 6.16 -2.78
CA SER A 395 -16.04 6.54 -3.87
C SER A 395 -14.64 6.89 -3.35
N LEU A 396 -13.63 6.36 -4.02
CA LEU A 396 -12.24 6.70 -3.77
C LEU A 396 -11.85 7.94 -4.55
N HIS A 397 -11.22 8.88 -3.86
CA HIS A 397 -10.64 10.07 -4.46
C HIS A 397 -9.12 9.95 -4.51
N LEU A 398 -8.52 10.36 -5.63
CA LEU A 398 -7.10 10.62 -5.70
C LEU A 398 -6.81 11.99 -5.10
N ARG A 399 -5.84 12.03 -4.21
CA ARG A 399 -5.38 13.26 -3.55
C ARG A 399 -3.87 13.38 -3.60
N SER A 400 -3.36 14.58 -3.35
CA SER A 400 -1.91 14.80 -3.23
C SER A 400 -1.57 15.99 -2.36
N VAL A 401 -0.35 15.97 -1.82
CA VAL A 401 0.30 17.07 -1.11
C VAL A 401 1.69 17.32 -1.71
N SER A 402 2.19 18.53 -1.56
CA SER A 402 3.58 18.84 -1.89
C SER A 402 4.53 18.43 -0.77
N ILE A 403 5.72 18.01 -1.09
CA ILE A 403 6.78 17.73 -0.09
C ILE A 403 7.51 18.99 0.38
N THR A 404 7.19 20.16 -0.18
CA THR A 404 7.91 21.41 0.05
C THR A 404 7.07 22.53 0.65
N GLU A 405 5.73 22.39 0.69
CA GLU A 405 4.84 23.48 1.12
C GLU A 405 4.60 23.53 2.64
N GLY A 406 4.99 22.48 3.38
CA GLY A 406 4.85 22.42 4.84
C GLY A 406 3.44 22.04 5.33
N LEU A 407 3.26 22.01 6.66
CA LEU A 407 2.05 21.49 7.32
C LEU A 407 0.77 22.23 6.98
N ASP A 408 0.83 23.54 6.75
CA ASP A 408 -0.35 24.37 6.50
C ASP A 408 -0.88 24.26 5.06
N GLN A 409 -0.25 23.45 4.24
CA GLN A 409 -0.69 23.23 2.87
C GLN A 409 -2.06 22.58 2.79
N LYS A 410 -2.78 22.88 1.72
CA LYS A 410 -4.05 22.22 1.43
C LYS A 410 -3.83 20.95 0.63
N VAL A 411 -4.52 19.89 1.02
CA VAL A 411 -4.62 18.69 0.19
C VAL A 411 -5.30 19.05 -1.14
N VAL A 412 -4.68 18.65 -2.22
CA VAL A 412 -5.25 18.80 -3.57
C VAL A 412 -6.09 17.55 -3.84
N ASP A 413 -7.38 17.73 -3.97
CA ASP A 413 -8.31 16.67 -4.41
C ASP A 413 -8.37 16.64 -5.94
N HIS A 414 -7.93 15.55 -6.55
CA HIS A 414 -7.96 15.33 -8.00
C HIS A 414 -9.30 14.79 -8.48
N GLY A 415 -10.16 14.36 -7.55
CA GLY A 415 -11.53 13.91 -7.80
C GLY A 415 -11.74 12.41 -7.65
N LYS A 416 -12.98 12.03 -7.77
CA LYS A 416 -13.48 10.66 -7.70
C LYS A 416 -12.91 9.82 -8.84
N ILE A 417 -12.38 8.68 -8.50
CA ILE A 417 -11.77 7.76 -9.46
C ILE A 417 -12.87 6.97 -10.16
N VAL A 418 -13.00 7.16 -11.47
CA VAL A 418 -14.00 6.51 -12.33
C VAL A 418 -13.33 5.94 -13.56
N ASP A 419 -13.73 4.74 -13.98
CA ASP A 419 -13.21 4.17 -15.20
C ASP A 419 -13.92 4.76 -16.45
N HIS A 420 -13.42 4.40 -17.63
CA HIS A 420 -13.95 4.84 -18.91
C HIS A 420 -15.40 4.34 -19.19
N GLU A 421 -15.92 3.42 -18.40
CA GLU A 421 -17.32 2.99 -18.41
C GLU A 421 -18.17 3.73 -17.37
N GLY A 422 -17.58 4.68 -16.63
CA GLY A 422 -18.24 5.45 -15.59
C GLY A 422 -18.41 4.73 -14.25
N ARG A 423 -17.67 3.62 -14.04
CA ARG A 423 -17.72 2.87 -12.78
C ARG A 423 -16.79 3.49 -11.76
N ALA A 424 -17.29 3.78 -10.56
CA ALA A 424 -16.46 4.27 -9.48
C ALA A 424 -15.54 3.17 -8.92
N CYS A 425 -14.30 3.55 -8.61
CA CYS A 425 -13.40 2.64 -7.92
C CYS A 425 -13.77 2.53 -6.44
N ARG A 426 -13.82 1.32 -5.94
CA ARG A 426 -14.16 1.04 -4.55
C ARG A 426 -13.03 0.47 -3.72
N PHE A 427 -11.94 0.03 -4.36
CA PHE A 427 -10.85 -0.62 -3.65
C PHE A 427 -9.52 -0.47 -4.39
N ILE A 428 -8.47 -0.11 -3.66
CA ILE A 428 -7.09 0.01 -4.13
C ILE A 428 -6.16 -0.61 -3.10
N ASN A 429 -5.18 -1.37 -3.56
CA ASN A 429 -4.19 -2.02 -2.70
C ASN A 429 -2.77 -1.50 -2.82
N SER A 430 -2.44 -0.84 -3.91
CA SER A 430 -1.12 -0.21 -4.06
C SER A 430 -1.15 0.92 -5.07
N LEU A 431 -0.16 1.77 -4.94
CA LEU A 431 0.01 2.97 -5.73
C LEU A 431 1.48 3.07 -6.14
N ALA A 432 1.73 3.53 -7.36
CA ALA A 432 3.02 3.99 -7.82
C ALA A 432 2.83 5.29 -8.59
N ALA A 433 3.83 6.15 -8.62
CA ALA A 433 3.78 7.39 -9.39
C ALA A 433 5.13 7.64 -10.07
N ASP A 434 5.12 8.41 -11.15
CA ASP A 434 6.32 8.84 -11.83
C ASP A 434 6.56 10.36 -11.67
N ASP A 435 7.74 10.80 -12.10
CA ASP A 435 8.13 12.19 -12.04
C ASP A 435 7.30 13.12 -12.93
N LYS A 436 6.52 12.57 -13.86
CA LYS A 436 5.57 13.31 -14.70
C LYS A 436 4.21 13.51 -14.01
N GLY A 437 4.03 12.95 -12.81
CA GLY A 437 2.78 12.99 -12.07
C GLY A 437 1.72 12.04 -12.61
N ARG A 438 2.13 10.98 -13.32
CA ARG A 438 1.25 9.86 -13.66
C ARG A 438 1.21 8.92 -12.49
N VAL A 439 0.01 8.52 -12.10
CA VAL A 439 -0.22 7.67 -10.94
C VAL A 439 -0.81 6.36 -11.41
N PHE A 440 -0.20 5.28 -10.97
CA PHE A 440 -0.58 3.91 -11.26
C PHE A 440 -1.13 3.29 -10.00
N MET A 441 -2.27 2.69 -10.10
CA MET A 441 -2.95 2.12 -8.95
C MET A 441 -3.42 0.73 -9.27
N ASN A 442 -3.42 -0.09 -8.27
CA ASN A 442 -4.10 -1.35 -8.33
C ASN A 442 -5.03 -1.57 -7.12
N GLY A 443 -5.90 -2.32 -7.30
CA GLY A 443 -7.13 -2.87 -6.79
C GLY A 443 -7.84 -3.60 -7.87
N SER A 444 -7.71 -3.01 -8.82
CA SER A 444 -7.69 -3.05 -10.24
C SER A 444 -6.58 -2.10 -10.68
N PHE A 445 -5.98 -2.16 -11.74
CA PHE A 445 -4.85 -1.32 -12.13
C PHE A 445 -5.31 0.04 -12.67
N TYR A 446 -4.72 1.14 -12.18
CA TYR A 446 -5.07 2.50 -12.59
C TYR A 446 -3.84 3.29 -13.03
N VAL A 447 -3.91 3.96 -14.16
CA VAL A 447 -2.96 4.99 -14.56
C VAL A 447 -3.64 6.35 -14.45
N LEU A 448 -3.09 7.23 -13.66
CA LEU A 448 -3.59 8.57 -13.41
C LEU A 448 -2.63 9.62 -13.94
N SER A 449 -3.13 10.52 -14.75
CA SER A 449 -2.48 11.80 -14.99
C SER A 449 -3.34 12.92 -14.40
N PRO A 450 -2.95 13.52 -13.28
CA PRO A 450 -3.71 14.61 -12.69
C PRO A 450 -3.87 15.82 -13.61
N LYS A 451 -2.98 16.00 -14.58
CA LYS A 451 -3.04 17.09 -15.56
C LYS A 451 -4.00 16.83 -16.71
N GLU A 452 -4.22 15.57 -17.04
CA GLU A 452 -5.02 15.15 -18.19
C GLU A 452 -6.37 14.58 -17.78
N ALA A 453 -6.60 14.37 -16.48
CA ALA A 453 -7.79 13.75 -15.92
C ALA A 453 -8.15 12.40 -16.58
N THR A 454 -7.17 11.74 -17.19
CA THR A 454 -7.33 10.47 -17.87
C THR A 454 -6.61 9.38 -17.12
N LEU A 455 -7.30 8.33 -16.83
CA LEU A 455 -6.87 7.30 -15.93
C LEU A 455 -7.04 5.93 -16.56
N GLN A 456 -6.17 4.99 -16.21
CA GLN A 456 -6.31 3.61 -16.67
C GLN A 456 -6.46 2.64 -15.51
N ILE A 457 -7.54 1.89 -15.50
CA ILE A 457 -7.86 0.89 -14.48
C ILE A 457 -7.75 -0.51 -15.05
N LEU A 458 -7.09 -1.38 -14.30
CA LEU A 458 -7.33 -2.80 -14.33
C LEU A 458 -8.39 -3.13 -13.29
N PHE A 459 -9.59 -3.41 -13.73
CA PHE A 459 -10.69 -3.71 -12.85
C PHE A 459 -10.77 -5.21 -12.58
N LYS A 460 -10.70 -5.58 -11.31
CA LYS A 460 -11.16 -6.86 -10.83
C LYS A 460 -12.55 -6.71 -10.23
N SER A 461 -13.54 -7.43 -10.77
CA SER A 461 -14.64 -7.85 -9.94
C SER A 461 -14.13 -9.00 -9.08
N TYR A 462 -14.17 -8.87 -7.76
CA TYR A 462 -14.17 -10.06 -6.94
C TYR A 462 -15.37 -10.90 -7.40
N PRO A 463 -15.21 -12.15 -7.85
CA PRO A 463 -16.32 -13.08 -7.84
C PRO A 463 -16.76 -13.08 -6.39
N GLY A 464 -18.04 -12.83 -6.12
CA GLY A 464 -18.55 -12.76 -4.77
C GLY A 464 -17.95 -13.91 -3.98
N GLU A 465 -17.24 -13.56 -2.93
CA GLU A 465 -16.91 -14.55 -1.93
C GLU A 465 -18.26 -14.90 -1.30
N ASP A 466 -18.81 -16.03 -1.70
CA ASP A 466 -19.71 -16.77 -0.83
C ASP A 466 -18.84 -17.14 0.39
N ILE A 467 -18.95 -16.29 1.43
CA ILE A 467 -18.39 -16.52 2.75
C ILE A 467 -19.26 -17.55 3.44
#